data_ba21e66454649d3e56ffefa4e245cf30
#
_entry.id   ba21e66454649d3e56ffefa4e245cf30
#
_cell.length_a   1.000
_cell.length_b   1.000
_cell.length_c   1.000
_cell.angle_alpha   90.00
_cell.angle_beta   90.00
_cell.angle_gamma   90.00
#
_symmetry.space_group_name_H-M   'P 1'
#
loop_
_entity.id
_entity.type
_entity.pdbx_description
1 polymer ?
#
loop_
_entity_poly.entity_id
_entity_poly.type
_entity_poly.pdbx_seq_one_letter_code
_entity_poly.pdbx_strand_id
1 'polypeptide(L)'
;SGSGKRVASIIRNSGFLETYEITGDSILRTSHNNYFPIEVSDDGIAHVNHNIQYGFRCVAVSDDYVYAVYSESKAEGDPVTTVGVWDWNGNPVKKIKTDKNVSDICVSPDGSRLYCTSKFRSSICTINYIDL
;
A
#
# COMPACT_ATOMS: atom_id res chain seq x y z
N SER A 1 10.49 -7.74 3.76
CA SER A 1 10.02 -9.09 4.12
C SER A 1 10.68 -9.54 5.42
N GLY A 2 10.09 -10.55 6.08
CA GLY A 2 10.62 -11.13 7.33
C GLY A 2 11.99 -11.76 7.14
N SER A 3 12.26 -12.32 5.96
CA SER A 3 13.59 -12.85 5.58
C SER A 3 14.65 -11.77 5.37
N GLY A 4 14.26 -10.50 5.28
CA GLY A 4 15.17 -9.39 4.98
C GLY A 4 15.70 -9.36 3.52
N LYS A 5 15.18 -10.22 2.65
CA LYS A 5 15.68 -10.36 1.27
C LYS A 5 14.87 -9.57 0.24
N ARG A 6 13.74 -9.03 0.62
CA ARG A 6 12.83 -8.32 -0.29
C ARG A 6 12.34 -7.01 0.32
N VAL A 7 12.16 -6.02 -0.52
CA VAL A 7 11.67 -4.69 -0.17
C VAL A 7 10.56 -4.31 -1.13
N ALA A 8 9.50 -3.71 -0.60
CA ALA A 8 8.47 -3.06 -1.39
C ALA A 8 8.48 -1.56 -1.11
N SER A 9 8.28 -0.77 -2.14
CA SER A 9 8.21 0.69 -2.08
C SER A 9 6.96 1.18 -2.77
N ILE A 10 6.34 2.20 -2.20
CA ILE A 10 5.23 2.92 -2.81
C ILE A 10 5.54 4.41 -2.85
N ILE A 11 4.99 5.10 -3.83
CA ILE A 11 4.90 6.56 -3.80
C ILE A 11 3.54 6.90 -3.23
N ARG A 12 3.53 7.60 -2.09
CA ARG A 12 2.29 7.99 -1.41
C ARG A 12 1.44 8.91 -2.29
N ASN A 13 0.13 8.70 -2.27
CA ASN A 13 -0.86 9.41 -3.10
C ASN A 13 -0.61 9.21 -4.61
N SER A 14 -0.02 8.10 -4.98
CA SER A 14 0.18 7.70 -6.38
C SER A 14 -0.13 6.22 -6.57
N GLY A 15 -0.08 5.77 -7.82
CA GLY A 15 -0.29 4.37 -8.18
C GLY A 15 0.99 3.53 -8.23
N PHE A 16 2.16 4.10 -7.91
CA PHE A 16 3.41 3.40 -8.05
C PHE A 16 3.67 2.44 -6.89
N LEU A 17 3.89 1.18 -7.25
CA LEU A 17 4.37 0.11 -6.38
C LEU A 17 5.57 -0.54 -7.05
N GLU A 18 6.65 -0.64 -6.34
CA GLU A 18 7.88 -1.29 -6.78
C GLU A 18 8.29 -2.36 -5.79
N THR A 19 8.85 -3.44 -6.30
CA THR A 19 9.43 -4.51 -5.49
C THR A 19 10.88 -4.73 -5.86
N TYR A 20 11.66 -5.16 -4.87
CA TYR A 20 13.09 -5.35 -4.99
C TYR A 20 13.52 -6.62 -4.29
N GLU A 21 14.54 -7.25 -4.81
CA GLU A 21 15.24 -8.37 -4.17
C GLU A 21 16.66 -7.96 -3.78
N ILE A 22 17.08 -8.35 -2.59
CA ILE A 22 18.42 -8.11 -2.06
C ILE A 22 19.24 -9.41 -2.23
N THR A 23 20.30 -9.34 -3.00
CA THR A 23 21.21 -10.46 -3.26
C THR A 23 22.65 -10.02 -3.02
N GLY A 24 23.22 -10.45 -1.89
CA GLY A 24 24.55 -9.98 -1.47
C GLY A 24 24.55 -8.46 -1.27
N ASP A 25 25.42 -7.75 -1.96
CA ASP A 25 25.56 -6.29 -1.90
C ASP A 25 24.72 -5.56 -2.96
N SER A 26 23.84 -6.28 -3.67
CA SER A 26 23.04 -5.73 -4.77
C SER A 26 21.56 -5.69 -4.42
N ILE A 27 20.90 -4.64 -4.91
CA ILE A 27 19.43 -4.49 -4.86
C ILE A 27 18.94 -4.47 -6.29
N LEU A 28 18.13 -5.47 -6.65
CA LEU A 28 17.55 -5.61 -7.97
C LEU A 28 16.06 -5.31 -7.94
N ARG A 29 15.61 -4.42 -8.82
CA ARG A 29 14.17 -4.16 -8.97
C ARG A 29 13.52 -5.33 -9.71
N THR A 30 12.54 -5.97 -9.07
CA THR A 30 11.79 -7.12 -9.61
C THR A 30 10.49 -6.72 -10.29
N SER A 31 9.85 -5.65 -9.82
CA SER A 31 8.68 -5.09 -10.50
C SER A 31 8.62 -3.56 -10.39
N HIS A 32 7.94 -2.94 -11.36
CA HIS A 32 7.63 -1.51 -11.37
C HIS A 32 6.27 -1.32 -12.05
N ASN A 33 5.25 -1.04 -11.28
CA ASN A 33 3.89 -0.92 -11.79
C ASN A 33 3.24 0.39 -11.34
N ASN A 34 2.44 0.96 -12.22
CA ASN A 34 1.58 2.10 -11.92
C ASN A 34 0.11 1.66 -12.05
N TYR A 35 -0.54 1.45 -10.93
CA TYR A 35 -1.94 1.00 -10.87
C TYR A 35 -2.95 2.13 -10.93
N PHE A 36 -2.53 3.35 -10.62
CA PHE A 36 -3.38 4.55 -10.63
C PHE A 36 -2.66 5.65 -11.40
N PRO A 37 -3.12 6.01 -12.60
CA PRO A 37 -2.46 7.01 -13.42
C PRO A 37 -2.40 8.36 -12.71
N ILE A 38 -1.24 9.01 -12.75
CA ILE A 38 -1.04 10.38 -12.30
C ILE A 38 -1.15 11.27 -13.54
N GLU A 39 -1.95 12.31 -13.45
CA GLU A 39 -1.93 13.38 -14.44
C GLU A 39 -0.68 14.24 -14.22
N VAL A 40 0.14 14.34 -15.27
CA VAL A 40 1.30 15.23 -15.31
C VAL A 40 0.93 16.39 -16.20
N SER A 41 1.09 17.61 -15.68
CA SER A 41 0.87 18.81 -16.48
C SER A 41 1.98 19.03 -17.52
N ASP A 42 1.73 19.88 -18.52
CA ASP A 42 2.65 20.16 -19.62
C ASP A 42 4.02 20.73 -19.14
N ASP A 43 4.10 21.26 -17.94
CA ASP A 43 5.34 21.70 -17.30
C ASP A 43 6.16 20.58 -16.64
N GLY A 44 5.70 19.33 -16.74
CA GLY A 44 6.35 18.17 -16.16
C GLY A 44 6.16 18.03 -14.64
N ILE A 45 5.34 18.88 -14.04
CA ILE A 45 5.03 18.78 -12.60
C ILE A 45 3.86 17.83 -12.42
N ALA A 46 4.05 16.82 -11.58
CA ALA A 46 2.96 15.95 -11.15
C ALA A 46 2.03 16.75 -10.24
N HIS A 47 0.95 17.26 -10.80
CA HIS A 47 -0.11 17.84 -9.98
C HIS A 47 -0.89 16.68 -9.34
N VAL A 48 -0.77 16.55 -8.05
CA VAL A 48 -1.73 15.78 -7.27
C VAL A 48 -3.03 16.57 -7.31
N ASN A 49 -3.81 16.35 -8.36
CA ASN A 49 -5.15 16.91 -8.44
C ASN A 49 -5.95 16.34 -7.25
N HIS A 50 -6.46 17.20 -6.39
CA HIS A 50 -7.28 16.81 -5.24
C HIS A 50 -8.54 16.02 -5.61
N ASN A 51 -8.90 15.98 -6.89
CA ASN A 51 -9.99 15.18 -7.44
C ASN A 51 -9.57 13.79 -7.94
N ILE A 52 -8.29 13.41 -7.83
CA ILE A 52 -7.83 12.10 -8.29
C ILE A 52 -8.02 11.09 -7.17
N GLN A 53 -8.40 9.89 -7.57
CA GLN A 53 -8.41 8.72 -6.73
C GLN A 53 -7.09 8.64 -5.94
N TYR A 54 -7.19 8.69 -4.63
CA TYR A 54 -6.03 8.64 -3.77
C TYR A 54 -5.34 7.30 -3.93
N GLY A 55 -4.14 7.31 -4.48
CA GLY A 55 -3.31 6.13 -4.59
C GLY A 55 -2.92 5.52 -3.25
N PHE A 56 -1.80 4.88 -3.24
CA PHE A 56 -1.28 4.19 -2.07
C PHE A 56 -1.05 5.12 -0.88
N ARG A 57 -1.29 4.60 0.32
CA ARG A 57 -1.12 5.29 1.61
C ARG A 57 0.02 4.74 2.43
N CYS A 58 0.03 3.44 2.61
CA CYS A 58 1.05 2.71 3.35
C CYS A 58 1.20 1.30 2.79
N VAL A 59 2.31 0.65 3.10
CA VAL A 59 2.65 -0.68 2.63
C VAL A 59 3.21 -1.51 3.78
N ALA A 60 2.84 -2.77 3.82
CA ALA A 60 3.43 -3.80 4.67
C ALA A 60 3.71 -5.05 3.84
N VAL A 61 4.58 -5.91 4.31
CA VAL A 61 5.01 -7.09 3.57
C VAL A 61 5.10 -8.32 4.45
N SER A 62 4.83 -9.48 3.87
CA SER A 62 5.23 -10.79 4.36
C SER A 62 6.31 -11.37 3.43
N ASP A 63 6.72 -12.61 3.69
CA ASP A 63 7.62 -13.28 2.76
C ASP A 63 6.94 -13.66 1.45
N ASP A 64 5.62 -13.80 1.43
CA ASP A 64 4.85 -14.21 0.25
C ASP A 64 4.21 -13.04 -0.50
N TYR A 65 3.79 -11.97 0.22
CA TYR A 65 2.94 -10.93 -0.34
C TYR A 65 3.32 -9.51 0.09
N VAL A 66 2.92 -8.57 -0.75
CA VAL A 66 2.92 -7.13 -0.50
C VAL A 66 1.48 -6.69 -0.25
N TYR A 67 1.25 -5.97 0.84
CA TYR A 67 -0.04 -5.42 1.24
C TYR A 67 0.04 -3.90 1.17
N ALA A 68 -0.85 -3.26 0.43
CA ALA A 68 -0.87 -1.81 0.36
C ALA A 68 -2.29 -1.26 0.55
N VAL A 69 -2.40 -0.28 1.43
CA VAL A 69 -3.63 0.47 1.66
C VAL A 69 -3.79 1.52 0.57
N TYR A 70 -4.97 1.60 -0.02
CA TYR A 70 -5.29 2.63 -1.00
C TYR A 70 -6.76 3.06 -0.93
N SER A 71 -7.05 4.25 -1.42
CA SER A 71 -8.42 4.74 -1.59
C SER A 71 -8.92 4.47 -3.00
N GLU A 72 -10.15 4.01 -3.09
CA GLU A 72 -10.88 3.89 -4.36
C GLU A 72 -11.80 5.10 -4.62
N SER A 73 -11.97 5.95 -3.62
CA SER A 73 -12.79 7.14 -3.75
C SER A 73 -12.01 8.29 -4.38
N LYS A 74 -12.70 9.09 -5.20
CA LYS A 74 -12.21 10.35 -5.76
C LYS A 74 -12.52 11.54 -4.89
N ALA A 75 -13.35 11.37 -3.85
CA ALA A 75 -13.75 12.47 -2.98
C ALA A 75 -12.74 12.64 -1.84
N GLU A 76 -12.39 13.88 -1.55
CA GLU A 76 -11.58 14.23 -0.40
C GLU A 76 -12.34 13.90 0.90
N GLY A 77 -11.66 13.24 1.84
CA GLY A 77 -12.23 12.88 3.13
C GLY A 77 -12.94 11.54 3.19
N ASP A 78 -13.10 10.85 2.06
CA ASP A 78 -13.65 9.51 2.07
C ASP A 78 -12.76 8.52 2.82
N PRO A 79 -13.35 7.56 3.54
CA PRO A 79 -12.57 6.60 4.30
C PRO A 79 -11.76 5.67 3.40
N VAL A 80 -10.50 5.46 3.76
CA VAL A 80 -9.63 4.51 3.10
C VAL A 80 -9.90 3.12 3.67
N THR A 81 -10.63 2.30 2.94
CA THR A 81 -11.13 1.00 3.42
C THR A 81 -10.63 -0.19 2.62
N THR A 82 -9.65 0.00 1.76
CA THR A 82 -9.19 -1.06 0.87
C THR A 82 -7.72 -1.38 1.11
N VAL A 83 -7.43 -2.67 1.27
CA VAL A 83 -6.08 -3.22 1.24
C VAL A 83 -5.97 -4.12 0.02
N GLY A 84 -5.11 -3.78 -0.90
CA GLY A 84 -4.73 -4.65 -2.00
C GLY A 84 -3.59 -5.58 -1.58
N VAL A 85 -3.55 -6.75 -2.19
CA VAL A 85 -2.51 -7.75 -1.99
C VAL A 85 -1.91 -8.11 -3.34
N TRP A 86 -0.59 -8.04 -3.43
CA TRP A 86 0.19 -8.35 -4.61
C TRP A 86 1.22 -9.44 -4.30
N ASP A 87 1.58 -10.24 -5.29
CA ASP A 87 2.77 -11.06 -5.23
C ASP A 87 4.05 -10.19 -5.42
N TRP A 88 5.21 -10.79 -5.22
CA TRP A 88 6.49 -10.10 -5.37
C TRP A 88 6.88 -9.78 -6.83
N ASN A 89 6.13 -10.28 -7.81
CA ASN A 89 6.25 -9.91 -9.22
C ASN A 89 5.35 -8.71 -9.58
N GLY A 90 4.59 -8.20 -8.62
CA GLY A 90 3.66 -7.08 -8.81
C GLY A 90 2.30 -7.49 -9.37
N ASN A 91 1.96 -8.77 -9.42
CA ASN A 91 0.64 -9.18 -9.86
C ASN A 91 -0.38 -9.03 -8.73
N PRO A 92 -1.57 -8.45 -8.99
CA PRO A 92 -2.62 -8.37 -7.99
C PRO A 92 -3.18 -9.77 -7.67
N VAL A 93 -3.29 -10.09 -6.38
CA VAL A 93 -3.76 -11.40 -5.89
C VAL A 93 -5.17 -11.30 -5.35
N LYS A 94 -5.40 -10.39 -4.42
CA LYS A 94 -6.72 -10.18 -3.81
C LYS A 94 -6.90 -8.77 -3.29
N LYS A 95 -8.13 -8.45 -2.98
CA LYS A 95 -8.53 -7.19 -2.37
C LYS A 95 -9.27 -7.47 -1.07
N ILE A 96 -8.89 -6.81 0.00
CA ILE A 96 -9.52 -6.89 1.32
C ILE A 96 -10.24 -5.59 1.57
N LYS A 97 -11.54 -5.66 1.85
CA LYS A 97 -12.34 -4.51 2.28
C LYS A 97 -12.44 -4.51 3.79
N THR A 98 -12.28 -3.33 4.38
CA THR A 98 -12.45 -3.11 5.81
C THR A 98 -13.69 -2.24 6.06
N ASP A 99 -14.29 -2.38 7.21
CA ASP A 99 -15.42 -1.57 7.67
C ASP A 99 -14.97 -0.22 8.28
N LYS A 100 -13.68 -0.03 8.45
CA LYS A 100 -13.09 1.15 9.10
C LYS A 100 -12.03 1.80 8.22
N ASN A 101 -11.84 3.09 8.43
CA ASN A 101 -10.77 3.85 7.80
C ASN A 101 -9.41 3.35 8.28
N VAL A 102 -8.60 2.82 7.38
CA VAL A 102 -7.25 2.30 7.65
C VAL A 102 -6.23 3.43 7.50
N SER A 103 -5.47 3.67 8.56
CA SER A 103 -4.40 4.67 8.57
C SER A 103 -3.04 4.04 8.30
N ASP A 104 -2.80 2.85 8.88
CA ASP A 104 -1.55 2.13 8.78
C ASP A 104 -1.76 0.63 8.91
N ILE A 105 -0.83 -0.16 8.40
CA ILE A 105 -0.89 -1.62 8.45
C ILE A 105 0.45 -2.24 8.82
N CYS A 106 0.38 -3.43 9.41
CA CYS A 106 1.56 -4.25 9.64
C CYS A 106 1.14 -5.74 9.61
N VAL A 107 2.00 -6.59 9.09
CA VAL A 107 1.77 -8.05 9.04
C VAL A 107 2.41 -8.70 10.27
N SER A 108 1.73 -9.70 10.84
CA SER A 108 2.33 -10.52 11.91
C SER A 108 3.58 -11.26 11.42
N PRO A 109 4.54 -11.57 12.31
CA PRO A 109 5.78 -12.25 11.91
C PRO A 109 5.57 -13.60 11.21
N ASP A 110 4.49 -14.31 11.56
CA ASP A 110 4.10 -15.58 10.96
C ASP A 110 3.26 -15.44 9.68
N GLY A 111 2.97 -14.20 9.26
CA GLY A 111 2.17 -13.92 8.07
C GLY A 111 0.67 -14.21 8.19
N SER A 112 0.19 -14.62 9.37
CA SER A 112 -1.20 -15.07 9.55
C SER A 112 -2.20 -13.93 9.73
N ARG A 113 -1.73 -12.73 10.11
CA ARG A 113 -2.60 -11.59 10.43
C ARG A 113 -2.10 -10.28 9.86
N LEU A 114 -3.05 -9.46 9.43
CA LEU A 114 -2.84 -8.08 9.08
C LEU A 114 -3.42 -7.19 10.19
N TYR A 115 -2.57 -6.49 10.91
CA TYR A 115 -2.97 -5.49 11.88
C TYR A 115 -3.21 -4.15 11.17
N CYS A 116 -4.32 -3.52 11.47
CA CYS A 116 -4.71 -2.24 10.90
C CYS A 116 -4.93 -1.22 12.01
N THR A 117 -4.39 -0.04 11.86
CA THR A 117 -4.72 1.08 12.73
C THR A 117 -5.79 1.96 12.07
N SER A 118 -6.72 2.45 12.88
CA SER A 118 -7.74 3.40 12.44
C SER A 118 -7.73 4.61 13.35
N LYS A 119 -7.66 5.81 12.79
CA LYS A 119 -7.80 7.05 13.55
C LYS A 119 -9.29 7.41 13.66
N PHE A 120 -9.77 7.54 14.89
CA PHE A 120 -11.08 8.07 15.18
C PHE A 120 -10.91 9.40 15.91
N ARG A 121 -11.16 10.53 15.22
CA ARG A 121 -10.86 11.89 15.70
C ARG A 121 -9.37 12.05 16.04
N SER A 122 -8.91 13.23 16.36
CA SER A 122 -7.48 13.56 16.45
C SER A 122 -6.69 12.85 17.56
N SER A 123 -7.30 12.03 18.40
CA SER A 123 -6.67 11.52 19.63
C SER A 123 -6.88 10.04 19.91
N ILE A 124 -7.73 9.33 19.19
CA ILE A 124 -8.04 7.92 19.46
C ILE A 124 -7.59 7.07 18.27
N CYS A 125 -6.65 6.16 18.51
CA CYS A 125 -6.25 5.13 17.56
C CYS A 125 -6.78 3.78 18.02
N THR A 126 -7.48 3.06 17.16
CA THR A 126 -7.89 1.68 17.39
C THR A 126 -7.04 0.75 16.57
N ILE A 127 -6.70 -0.41 17.13
CA ILE A 127 -6.00 -1.49 16.43
C ILE A 127 -7.03 -2.60 16.19
N ASN A 128 -7.12 -3.03 14.95
CA ASN A 128 -7.93 -4.18 14.53
C ASN A 128 -7.02 -5.16 13.81
N TYR A 129 -7.46 -6.40 13.62
CA TYR A 129 -6.74 -7.36 12.80
C TYR A 129 -7.68 -8.09 11.84
N ILE A 130 -7.10 -8.63 10.79
CA ILE A 130 -7.74 -9.45 9.77
C ILE A 130 -6.92 -10.72 9.65
N ASP A 131 -7.53 -11.88 9.76
CA ASP A 131 -6.87 -13.15 9.45
C ASP A 131 -6.65 -13.26 7.94
N LEU A 132 -5.45 -13.66 7.52
CA LEU A 132 -4.97 -13.61 6.13
C LEU A 132 -5.14 -14.93 5.37
#